data_9fdf7122af3a1dd7f78fb6d8bc29f012
#
_entry.id   9fdf7122af3a1dd7f78fb6d8bc29f012
#
_cell.length_a   1.000
_cell.length_b   1.000
_cell.length_c   1.000
_cell.angle_alpha   90.00
_cell.angle_beta   90.00
_cell.angle_gamma   90.00
#
_symmetry.space_group_name_H-M   'P 1'
#
loop_
_entity.id
_entity.type
_entity.pdbx_description
1 polymer ?
#
loop_
_entity_poly.entity_id
_entity_poly.type
_entity_poly.pdbx_seq_one_letter_code
_entity_poly.pdbx_strand_id
1 'polypeptide(L)'
;AELGVILLMFGVGLHFSLKDLMAVKRIAVPGAIGQIAIATLLGVGLASLLGWPLLAASVFGLSLSVASTVVLLRALEARNMLESPEGKIAVGWLIVEDLVMVLALVLLPLLANLTGEGTQSLTMQHLLGEVLWTMGKVATFIILMIVFGRRLIPWILARSAATGSRELFTLAVLAIALGIAFGAVQLFDVSFALGAFFAGIVLNGSELSHKAANDSLPLRDAFAVLFFVSV
;
A
#
# COMPACT_ATOMS: atom_id res chain seq x y z
N ALA A 1 -1.32 -10.56 -12.14
CA ALA A 1 -0.45 -9.92 -11.14
C ALA A 1 -1.25 -9.20 -10.06
N GLU A 2 -2.10 -8.21 -10.37
CA GLU A 2 -2.80 -7.34 -9.40
C GLU A 2 -3.67 -8.10 -8.38
N LEU A 3 -4.45 -9.10 -8.82
CA LEU A 3 -5.27 -9.92 -7.91
C LEU A 3 -4.44 -10.60 -6.81
N GLY A 4 -3.24 -11.08 -7.16
CA GLY A 4 -2.33 -11.69 -6.19
C GLY A 4 -1.87 -10.70 -5.13
N VAL A 5 -1.50 -9.48 -5.55
CA VAL A 5 -1.10 -8.39 -4.63
C VAL A 5 -2.25 -8.00 -3.72
N ILE A 6 -3.45 -7.81 -4.26
CA ILE A 6 -4.64 -7.43 -3.49
C ILE A 6 -4.94 -8.48 -2.40
N LEU A 7 -4.99 -9.75 -2.77
CA LEU A 7 -5.29 -10.83 -1.81
C LEU A 7 -4.20 -11.01 -0.77
N LEU A 8 -2.93 -10.87 -1.16
CA LEU A 8 -1.82 -10.93 -0.22
C LEU A 8 -1.91 -9.78 0.78
N MET A 9 -2.05 -8.55 0.31
CA MET A 9 -2.10 -7.37 1.15
C MET A 9 -3.33 -7.34 2.07
N PHE A 10 -4.48 -7.81 1.58
CA PHE A 10 -5.66 -8.02 2.40
C PHE A 10 -5.38 -9.04 3.52
N GLY A 11 -4.77 -10.18 3.19
CA GLY A 11 -4.38 -11.20 4.17
C GLY A 11 -3.43 -10.66 5.24
N VAL A 12 -2.42 -9.88 4.85
CA VAL A 12 -1.52 -9.21 5.82
C VAL A 12 -2.30 -8.22 6.69
N GLY A 13 -3.18 -7.42 6.09
CA GLY A 13 -4.04 -6.49 6.84
C GLY A 13 -4.91 -7.18 7.90
N LEU A 14 -5.37 -8.42 7.64
CA LEU A 14 -6.11 -9.22 8.62
C LEU A 14 -5.29 -9.58 9.89
N HIS A 15 -3.98 -9.58 9.81
CA HIS A 15 -3.07 -9.86 10.94
C HIS A 15 -2.56 -8.56 11.61
N PHE A 16 -2.82 -7.39 11.00
CA PHE A 16 -2.33 -6.11 11.47
C PHE A 16 -3.44 -5.25 12.09
N SER A 17 -3.17 -4.63 13.24
CA SER A 17 -4.06 -3.64 13.83
C SER A 17 -3.54 -2.22 13.63
N LEU A 18 -4.44 -1.22 13.63
CA LEU A 18 -4.06 0.19 13.63
C LEU A 18 -3.18 0.57 14.83
N LYS A 19 -3.34 -0.13 15.96
CA LYS A 19 -2.50 0.07 17.15
C LYS A 19 -1.06 -0.36 16.90
N ASP A 20 -0.87 -1.51 16.21
CA ASP A 20 0.46 -2.00 15.85
C ASP A 20 1.19 -1.01 14.94
N LEU A 21 0.49 -0.49 13.93
CA LEU A 21 1.04 0.52 13.03
C LEU A 21 1.46 1.80 13.76
N MET A 22 0.61 2.27 14.66
CA MET A 22 0.91 3.46 15.47
C MET A 22 2.05 3.25 16.47
N ALA A 23 2.24 2.02 16.95
CA ALA A 23 3.32 1.68 17.88
C ALA A 23 4.70 1.77 17.22
N VAL A 24 4.81 1.38 15.94
CA VAL A 24 6.09 1.35 15.22
C VAL A 24 6.44 2.66 14.49
N LYS A 25 5.52 3.62 14.38
CA LYS A 25 5.69 4.85 13.59
C LYS A 25 6.97 5.64 13.91
N ARG A 26 7.41 5.64 15.17
CA ARG A 26 8.61 6.37 15.61
C ARG A 26 9.91 5.82 15.03
N ILE A 27 9.90 4.56 14.59
CA ILE A 27 11.03 3.89 13.95
C ILE A 27 10.79 3.81 12.44
N ALA A 28 9.60 3.37 12.03
CA ALA A 28 9.26 3.15 10.63
C ALA A 28 9.31 4.45 9.80
N VAL A 29 8.76 5.55 10.30
CA VAL A 29 8.73 6.82 9.54
C VAL A 29 10.12 7.40 9.30
N PRO A 30 10.95 7.68 10.32
CA PRO A 30 12.27 8.24 10.07
C PRO A 30 13.20 7.27 9.35
N GLY A 31 13.05 5.95 9.58
CA GLY A 31 13.80 4.93 8.90
C GLY A 31 13.51 4.88 7.40
N ALA A 32 12.23 4.83 7.02
CA ALA A 32 11.82 4.83 5.61
C ALA A 32 12.28 6.11 4.90
N ILE A 33 12.07 7.29 5.51
CA ILE A 33 12.51 8.57 4.92
C ILE A 33 14.03 8.58 4.75
N GLY A 34 14.78 8.15 5.75
CA GLY A 34 16.25 8.10 5.67
C GLY A 34 16.73 7.13 4.59
N GLN A 35 16.14 5.95 4.50
CA GLN A 35 16.48 4.94 3.48
C GLN A 35 16.14 5.45 2.08
N ILE A 36 14.93 6.01 1.87
CA ILE A 36 14.53 6.59 0.58
C ILE A 36 15.51 7.69 0.16
N ALA A 37 15.86 8.60 1.07
CA ALA A 37 16.78 9.69 0.78
C ALA A 37 18.17 9.16 0.38
N ILE A 38 18.74 8.23 1.15
CA ILE A 38 20.07 7.66 0.87
C ILE A 38 20.06 6.88 -0.43
N ALA A 39 19.10 6.01 -0.64
CA ALA A 39 19.01 5.19 -1.84
C ALA A 39 18.80 6.07 -3.10
N THR A 40 17.93 7.08 -2.99
CA THR A 40 17.72 8.04 -4.08
C THR A 40 19.00 8.80 -4.41
N LEU A 41 19.71 9.32 -3.42
CA LEU A 41 20.98 10.05 -3.64
C LEU A 41 22.04 9.17 -4.27
N LEU A 42 22.16 7.92 -3.85
CA LEU A 42 23.09 6.95 -4.45
C LEU A 42 22.73 6.64 -5.90
N GLY A 43 21.42 6.44 -6.17
CA GLY A 43 20.93 6.21 -7.53
C GLY A 43 21.13 7.41 -8.45
N VAL A 44 20.87 8.64 -7.95
CA VAL A 44 21.13 9.88 -8.67
C VAL A 44 22.63 10.01 -8.97
N GLY A 45 23.48 9.76 -7.98
CA GLY A 45 24.94 9.80 -8.16
C GLY A 45 25.41 8.83 -9.23
N LEU A 46 24.93 7.59 -9.19
CA LEU A 46 25.26 6.57 -10.19
C LEU A 46 24.79 6.98 -11.60
N ALA A 47 23.53 7.38 -11.74
CA ALA A 47 22.98 7.78 -13.05
C ALA A 47 23.69 9.04 -13.59
N SER A 48 24.04 10.01 -12.73
CA SER A 48 24.80 11.20 -13.12
C SER A 48 26.21 10.85 -13.62
N LEU A 49 26.88 9.88 -13.00
CA LEU A 49 28.17 9.36 -13.46
C LEU A 49 28.07 8.69 -14.85
N LEU A 50 26.88 8.13 -15.18
CA LEU A 50 26.59 7.56 -16.50
C LEU A 50 26.14 8.63 -17.54
N GLY A 51 26.16 9.92 -17.16
CA GLY A 51 25.79 11.02 -18.04
C GLY A 51 24.29 11.25 -18.21
N TRP A 52 23.45 10.70 -17.33
CA TRP A 52 21.99 10.90 -17.42
C TRP A 52 21.60 12.33 -16.99
N PRO A 53 20.58 12.94 -17.63
CA PRO A 53 20.01 14.21 -17.20
C PRO A 53 19.52 14.13 -15.76
N LEU A 54 19.56 15.26 -15.03
CA LEU A 54 19.25 15.30 -13.60
C LEU A 54 17.84 14.77 -13.28
N LEU A 55 16.85 15.08 -14.12
CA LEU A 55 15.48 14.57 -13.93
C LEU A 55 15.43 13.04 -14.04
N ALA A 56 15.99 12.48 -15.12
CA ALA A 56 16.05 11.04 -15.32
C ALA A 56 16.83 10.34 -14.21
N ALA A 57 17.97 10.92 -13.78
CA ALA A 57 18.74 10.43 -12.65
C ALA A 57 17.94 10.43 -11.35
N SER A 58 17.13 11.49 -11.10
CA SER A 58 16.28 11.59 -9.92
C SER A 58 15.17 10.55 -9.92
N VAL A 59 14.50 10.35 -11.06
CA VAL A 59 13.47 9.29 -11.21
C VAL A 59 14.07 7.91 -11.01
N PHE A 60 15.23 7.65 -11.59
CA PHE A 60 15.94 6.38 -11.42
C PHE A 60 16.33 6.14 -9.95
N GLY A 61 16.93 7.12 -9.28
CA GLY A 61 17.29 7.01 -7.88
C GLY A 61 16.08 6.78 -6.97
N LEU A 62 14.99 7.48 -7.24
CA LEU A 62 13.74 7.30 -6.50
C LEU A 62 13.15 5.89 -6.74
N SER A 63 13.18 5.40 -7.98
CA SER A 63 12.71 4.06 -8.31
C SER A 63 13.52 2.96 -7.61
N LEU A 64 14.83 3.14 -7.47
CA LEU A 64 15.70 2.23 -6.72
C LEU A 64 15.43 2.25 -5.21
N SER A 65 14.87 3.32 -4.69
CA SER A 65 14.61 3.44 -3.26
C SER A 65 13.38 2.65 -2.79
N VAL A 66 12.56 2.15 -3.71
CA VAL A 66 11.30 1.47 -3.37
C VAL A 66 11.53 -0.03 -3.22
N ALA A 67 11.21 -0.55 -2.04
CA ALA A 67 11.23 -1.98 -1.79
C ALA A 67 9.94 -2.64 -2.30
N SER A 68 10.05 -3.91 -2.72
CA SER A 68 8.88 -4.69 -3.10
C SER A 68 8.10 -5.15 -1.87
N THR A 69 6.95 -4.54 -1.63
CA THR A 69 6.03 -4.87 -0.54
C THR A 69 5.67 -6.36 -0.57
N VAL A 70 5.36 -6.90 -1.74
CA VAL A 70 4.95 -8.31 -1.91
C VAL A 70 6.08 -9.27 -1.55
N VAL A 71 7.30 -9.01 -2.02
CA VAL A 71 8.47 -9.86 -1.75
C VAL A 71 8.81 -9.86 -0.26
N LEU A 72 8.85 -8.68 0.37
CA LEU A 72 9.18 -8.58 1.79
C LEU A 72 8.14 -9.28 2.66
N LEU A 73 6.85 -9.10 2.37
CA LEU A 73 5.79 -9.75 3.13
C LEU A 73 5.84 -11.27 3.01
N ARG A 74 6.09 -11.81 1.81
CA ARG A 74 6.28 -13.26 1.64
C ARG A 74 7.51 -13.79 2.39
N ALA A 75 8.59 -13.04 2.42
CA ALA A 75 9.78 -13.40 3.19
C ALA A 75 9.49 -13.44 4.70
N LEU A 76 8.70 -12.48 5.21
CA LEU A 76 8.29 -12.44 6.61
C LEU A 76 7.31 -13.57 6.96
N GLU A 77 6.32 -13.85 6.08
CA GLU A 77 5.40 -14.99 6.23
C GLU A 77 6.14 -16.32 6.30
N ALA A 78 7.05 -16.57 5.35
CA ALA A 78 7.83 -17.81 5.29
C ALA A 78 8.68 -18.06 6.54
N ARG A 79 9.02 -16.99 7.26
CA ARG A 79 9.78 -17.04 8.52
C ARG A 79 8.91 -16.94 9.78
N ASN A 80 7.59 -16.88 9.65
CA ASN A 80 6.63 -16.63 10.74
C ASN A 80 6.95 -15.35 11.54
N MET A 81 7.43 -14.30 10.87
CA MET A 81 7.89 -13.04 11.49
C MET A 81 6.92 -11.88 11.32
N LEU A 82 5.76 -12.05 10.66
CA LEU A 82 4.80 -10.96 10.44
C LEU A 82 4.33 -10.28 11.73
N GLU A 83 4.09 -11.07 12.77
CA GLU A 83 3.61 -10.56 14.07
C GLU A 83 4.74 -10.16 15.02
N SER A 84 6.00 -10.41 14.63
CA SER A 84 7.16 -10.00 15.42
C SER A 84 7.32 -8.47 15.45
N PRO A 85 8.02 -7.90 16.44
CA PRO A 85 8.31 -6.46 16.48
C PRO A 85 9.01 -5.98 15.20
N GLU A 86 9.95 -6.78 14.67
CA GLU A 86 10.69 -6.49 13.44
C GLU A 86 9.78 -6.53 12.22
N GLY A 87 8.89 -7.52 12.14
CA GLY A 87 7.89 -7.63 11.07
C GLY A 87 6.94 -6.44 11.06
N LYS A 88 6.44 -6.03 12.22
CA LYS A 88 5.58 -4.85 12.36
C LYS A 88 6.29 -3.56 11.92
N ILE A 89 7.58 -3.40 12.26
CA ILE A 89 8.40 -2.26 11.82
C ILE A 89 8.54 -2.32 10.30
N ALA A 90 8.87 -3.48 9.72
CA ALA A 90 9.06 -3.64 8.28
C ALA A 90 7.77 -3.32 7.49
N VAL A 91 6.61 -3.80 7.95
CA VAL A 91 5.31 -3.48 7.31
C VAL A 91 5.00 -1.98 7.44
N GLY A 92 5.23 -1.39 8.62
CA GLY A 92 5.06 0.06 8.81
C GLY A 92 5.97 0.88 7.89
N TRP A 93 7.19 0.41 7.66
CA TRP A 93 8.16 1.00 6.73
C TRP A 93 7.65 1.01 5.29
N LEU A 94 7.17 -0.14 4.80
CA LEU A 94 6.59 -0.27 3.46
C LEU A 94 5.40 0.67 3.23
N ILE A 95 4.52 0.82 4.24
CA ILE A 95 3.39 1.75 4.14
C ILE A 95 3.87 3.19 3.99
N VAL A 96 4.91 3.58 4.71
CA VAL A 96 5.51 4.92 4.57
C VAL A 96 6.13 5.08 3.18
N GLU A 97 6.83 4.07 2.65
CA GLU A 97 7.35 4.08 1.28
C GLU A 97 6.23 4.29 0.25
N ASP A 98 5.14 3.53 0.33
CA ASP A 98 3.99 3.66 -0.58
C ASP A 98 3.41 5.09 -0.55
N LEU A 99 3.26 5.69 0.64
CA LEU A 99 2.77 7.06 0.79
C LEU A 99 3.74 8.09 0.22
N VAL A 100 5.05 7.92 0.45
CA VAL A 100 6.08 8.81 -0.11
C VAL A 100 6.10 8.71 -1.62
N MET A 101 5.89 7.51 -2.20
CA MET A 101 5.85 7.33 -3.65
C MET A 101 4.65 8.01 -4.30
N VAL A 102 3.47 7.97 -3.68
CA VAL A 102 2.32 8.73 -4.17
C VAL A 102 2.63 10.23 -4.22
N LEU A 103 3.26 10.77 -3.15
CA LEU A 103 3.71 12.16 -3.12
C LEU A 103 4.75 12.46 -4.19
N ALA A 104 5.72 11.57 -4.36
CA ALA A 104 6.78 11.72 -5.35
C ALA A 104 6.22 11.79 -6.78
N LEU A 105 5.25 10.94 -7.12
CA LEU A 105 4.58 10.96 -8.42
C LEU A 105 3.84 12.27 -8.68
N VAL A 106 3.18 12.84 -7.66
CA VAL A 106 2.53 14.16 -7.75
C VAL A 106 3.55 15.29 -7.93
N LEU A 107 4.73 15.16 -7.31
CA LEU A 107 5.79 16.16 -7.41
C LEU A 107 6.67 16.02 -8.66
N LEU A 108 6.58 14.91 -9.38
CA LEU A 108 7.40 14.65 -10.57
C LEU A 108 7.27 15.72 -11.67
N PRO A 109 6.07 16.22 -12.03
CA PRO A 109 5.91 17.30 -12.98
C PRO A 109 6.61 18.61 -12.54
N LEU A 110 6.67 18.87 -11.23
CA LEU A 110 7.42 20.01 -10.69
C LEU A 110 8.92 19.85 -10.94
N LEU A 111 9.47 18.68 -10.64
CA LEU A 111 10.88 18.40 -10.88
C LEU A 111 11.23 18.58 -12.36
N ALA A 112 10.36 18.10 -13.27
CA ALA A 112 10.52 18.28 -14.70
C ALA A 112 10.57 19.77 -15.10
N ASN A 113 9.73 20.62 -14.51
CA ASN A 113 9.74 22.06 -14.77
C ASN A 113 10.97 22.77 -14.19
N LEU A 114 11.43 22.37 -13.00
CA LEU A 114 12.62 22.93 -12.36
C LEU A 114 13.93 22.60 -13.11
N THR A 115 13.97 21.45 -13.78
CA THR A 115 15.12 21.04 -14.61
C THR A 115 15.08 21.61 -16.03
N GLY A 116 14.04 22.35 -16.39
CA GLY A 116 13.85 22.92 -17.74
C GLY A 116 13.34 21.94 -18.77
N GLU A 117 12.98 20.72 -18.38
CA GLU A 117 12.45 19.67 -19.25
C GLU A 117 10.90 19.66 -19.28
N GLY A 118 10.26 20.48 -18.43
CA GLY A 118 8.80 20.58 -18.34
C GLY A 118 8.20 21.51 -19.38
N THR A 119 7.02 21.14 -19.89
CA THR A 119 6.27 21.89 -20.91
C THR A 119 5.30 22.92 -20.35
N GLN A 120 5.11 22.96 -19.03
CA GLN A 120 4.13 23.84 -18.37
C GLN A 120 4.79 24.72 -17.30
N SER A 121 4.43 26.00 -17.28
CA SER A 121 4.77 26.93 -16.18
C SER A 121 3.88 26.63 -14.96
N LEU A 122 4.27 25.68 -14.13
CA LEU A 122 3.56 25.40 -12.89
C LEU A 122 3.93 26.45 -11.84
N THR A 123 2.93 27.15 -11.34
CA THR A 123 3.10 28.07 -10.20
C THR A 123 3.22 27.27 -8.90
N MET A 124 4.04 27.69 -7.95
CA MET A 124 4.18 27.07 -6.62
C MET A 124 2.80 26.86 -5.93
N GLN A 125 1.88 27.79 -6.17
CA GLN A 125 0.52 27.73 -5.63
C GLN A 125 -0.31 26.54 -6.21
N HIS A 126 -0.15 26.24 -7.49
CA HIS A 126 -0.79 25.08 -8.14
C HIS A 126 -0.29 23.76 -7.55
N LEU A 127 1.01 23.68 -7.33
CA LEU A 127 1.65 22.48 -6.77
C LEU A 127 1.24 22.20 -5.33
N LEU A 128 1.23 23.25 -4.49
CA LEU A 128 0.71 23.12 -3.13
C LEU A 128 -0.76 22.66 -3.14
N GLY A 129 -1.54 23.15 -4.10
CA GLY A 129 -2.93 22.72 -4.30
C GLY A 129 -3.03 21.22 -4.63
N GLU A 130 -2.20 20.73 -5.56
CA GLU A 130 -2.20 19.29 -5.95
C GLU A 130 -1.74 18.38 -4.82
N VAL A 131 -0.68 18.77 -4.10
CA VAL A 131 -0.21 18.00 -2.93
C VAL A 131 -1.29 17.95 -1.84
N LEU A 132 -1.88 19.09 -1.50
CA LEU A 132 -2.96 19.15 -0.51
C LEU A 132 -4.19 18.35 -0.96
N TRP A 133 -4.53 18.40 -2.24
CA TRP A 133 -5.62 17.62 -2.82
C TRP A 133 -5.38 16.12 -2.71
N THR A 134 -4.18 15.66 -3.09
CA THR A 134 -3.79 14.25 -2.99
C THR A 134 -3.76 13.77 -1.55
N MET A 135 -3.16 14.56 -0.64
CA MET A 135 -3.19 14.25 0.80
C MET A 135 -4.62 14.23 1.34
N GLY A 136 -5.48 15.13 0.87
CA GLY A 136 -6.90 15.16 1.20
C GLY A 136 -7.63 13.88 0.77
N LYS A 137 -7.37 13.37 -0.44
CA LYS A 137 -7.91 12.09 -0.94
C LYS A 137 -7.48 10.91 -0.05
N VAL A 138 -6.19 10.78 0.22
CA VAL A 138 -5.64 9.71 1.06
C VAL A 138 -6.23 9.77 2.48
N ALA A 139 -6.27 10.96 3.09
CA ALA A 139 -6.86 11.16 4.40
C ALA A 139 -8.35 10.80 4.41
N THR A 140 -9.09 11.22 3.39
CA THR A 140 -10.52 10.91 3.24
C THR A 140 -10.74 9.41 3.10
N PHE A 141 -9.93 8.70 2.29
CA PHE A 141 -9.97 7.25 2.18
C PHE A 141 -9.79 6.57 3.55
N ILE A 142 -8.73 6.96 4.29
CA ILE A 142 -8.43 6.38 5.61
C ILE A 142 -9.59 6.64 6.59
N ILE A 143 -10.10 7.87 6.66
CA ILE A 143 -11.23 8.23 7.53
C ILE A 143 -12.48 7.42 7.15
N LEU A 144 -12.80 7.33 5.86
CA LEU A 144 -13.94 6.57 5.36
C LEU A 144 -13.82 5.09 5.73
N MET A 145 -12.63 4.50 5.56
CA MET A 145 -12.36 3.12 5.94
C MET A 145 -12.53 2.90 7.46
N ILE A 146 -12.02 3.81 8.28
CA ILE A 146 -12.13 3.70 9.75
C ILE A 146 -13.56 3.91 10.23
N VAL A 147 -14.30 4.86 9.67
CA VAL A 147 -15.64 5.22 10.15
C VAL A 147 -16.71 4.28 9.59
N PHE A 148 -16.72 4.10 8.27
CA PHE A 148 -17.73 3.29 7.60
C PHE A 148 -17.30 1.83 7.42
N GLY A 149 -16.06 1.59 7.06
CA GLY A 149 -15.53 0.24 6.84
C GLY A 149 -15.69 -0.65 8.06
N ARG A 150 -15.39 -0.12 9.25
CA ARG A 150 -15.51 -0.86 10.53
C ARG A 150 -16.93 -1.34 10.87
N ARG A 151 -17.96 -0.73 10.28
CA ARG A 151 -19.35 -1.14 10.46
C ARG A 151 -19.88 -1.95 9.26
N LEU A 152 -19.61 -1.46 8.06
CA LEU A 152 -20.16 -2.03 6.83
C LEU A 152 -19.54 -3.39 6.51
N ILE A 153 -18.21 -3.53 6.59
CA ILE A 153 -17.51 -4.77 6.25
C ILE A 153 -17.95 -5.94 7.14
N PRO A 154 -17.89 -5.84 8.48
CA PRO A 154 -18.35 -6.92 9.36
C PRO A 154 -19.84 -7.22 9.19
N TRP A 155 -20.68 -6.20 8.92
CA TRP A 155 -22.10 -6.39 8.69
C TRP A 155 -22.39 -7.22 7.43
N ILE A 156 -21.73 -6.92 6.31
CA ILE A 156 -21.85 -7.70 5.06
C ILE A 156 -21.41 -9.14 5.30
N LEU A 157 -20.26 -9.34 5.96
CA LEU A 157 -19.72 -10.68 6.22
C LEU A 157 -20.58 -11.47 7.22
N ALA A 158 -21.16 -10.82 8.21
CA ALA A 158 -22.09 -11.46 9.13
C ALA A 158 -23.36 -11.95 8.40
N ARG A 159 -23.86 -11.14 7.47
CA ARG A 159 -25.02 -11.56 6.62
C ARG A 159 -24.66 -12.74 5.73
N SER A 160 -23.48 -12.73 5.13
CA SER A 160 -23.01 -13.87 4.31
C SER A 160 -22.79 -15.12 5.16
N ALA A 161 -22.21 -14.99 6.35
CA ALA A 161 -21.98 -16.10 7.27
C ALA A 161 -23.31 -16.72 7.77
N ALA A 162 -24.35 -15.90 7.97
CA ALA A 162 -25.67 -16.34 8.42
C ALA A 162 -26.39 -17.24 7.41
N THR A 163 -25.98 -17.24 6.14
CA THR A 163 -26.53 -18.15 5.11
C THR A 163 -26.07 -19.60 5.27
N GLY A 164 -25.00 -19.84 6.04
CA GLY A 164 -24.37 -21.15 6.22
C GLY A 164 -23.53 -21.60 5.01
N SER A 165 -23.52 -20.88 3.89
CA SER A 165 -22.71 -21.21 2.71
C SER A 165 -21.30 -20.66 2.86
N ARG A 166 -20.32 -21.57 2.79
CA ARG A 166 -18.89 -21.23 2.81
C ARG A 166 -18.48 -20.49 1.54
N GLU A 167 -19.05 -20.91 0.40
CA GLU A 167 -18.78 -20.32 -0.91
C GLU A 167 -19.24 -18.85 -0.95
N LEU A 168 -20.44 -18.57 -0.46
CA LEU A 168 -20.97 -17.21 -0.40
C LEU A 168 -20.14 -16.32 0.54
N PHE A 169 -19.68 -16.86 1.67
CA PHE A 169 -18.82 -16.13 2.58
C PHE A 169 -17.47 -15.80 1.92
N THR A 170 -16.82 -16.76 1.26
CA THR A 170 -15.55 -16.55 0.54
C THR A 170 -15.71 -15.52 -0.58
N LEU A 171 -16.79 -15.60 -1.37
CA LEU A 171 -17.10 -14.61 -2.40
C LEU A 171 -17.31 -13.22 -1.82
N ALA A 172 -17.98 -13.10 -0.67
CA ALA A 172 -18.16 -11.81 0.01
C ALA A 172 -16.82 -11.22 0.48
N VAL A 173 -15.93 -12.04 1.03
CA VAL A 173 -14.56 -11.62 1.41
C VAL A 173 -13.80 -11.11 0.19
N LEU A 174 -13.81 -11.84 -0.91
CA LEU A 174 -13.15 -11.44 -2.16
C LEU A 174 -13.75 -10.16 -2.74
N ALA A 175 -15.08 -10.06 -2.79
CA ALA A 175 -15.77 -8.88 -3.28
C ALA A 175 -15.41 -7.62 -2.47
N ILE A 176 -15.30 -7.75 -1.15
CA ILE A 176 -14.88 -6.66 -0.26
C ILE A 176 -13.42 -6.29 -0.53
N ALA A 177 -12.49 -7.25 -0.54
CA ALA A 177 -11.08 -6.99 -0.76
C ALA A 177 -10.84 -6.31 -2.11
N LEU A 178 -11.39 -6.87 -3.19
CA LEU A 178 -11.26 -6.34 -4.55
C LEU A 178 -12.01 -5.01 -4.71
N GLY A 179 -13.25 -4.91 -4.22
CA GLY A 179 -14.06 -3.70 -4.35
C GLY A 179 -13.44 -2.50 -3.64
N ILE A 180 -12.88 -2.70 -2.44
CA ILE A 180 -12.19 -1.63 -1.72
C ILE A 180 -10.86 -1.27 -2.40
N ALA A 181 -10.07 -2.26 -2.85
CA ALA A 181 -8.84 -2.01 -3.57
C ALA A 181 -9.08 -1.21 -4.87
N PHE A 182 -10.06 -1.61 -5.67
CA PHE A 182 -10.47 -0.86 -6.87
C PHE A 182 -11.01 0.53 -6.55
N GLY A 183 -11.88 0.64 -5.55
CA GLY A 183 -12.41 1.94 -5.09
C GLY A 183 -11.31 2.88 -4.59
N ALA A 184 -10.29 2.35 -3.91
CA ALA A 184 -9.13 3.13 -3.46
C ALA A 184 -8.37 3.76 -4.64
N VAL A 185 -8.13 3.00 -5.70
CA VAL A 185 -7.45 3.51 -6.91
C VAL A 185 -8.33 4.51 -7.65
N GLN A 186 -9.58 4.16 -7.94
CA GLN A 186 -10.43 4.95 -8.83
C GLN A 186 -10.92 6.26 -8.21
N LEU A 187 -11.15 6.28 -6.89
CA LEU A 187 -11.74 7.44 -6.22
C LEU A 187 -10.72 8.28 -5.45
N PHE A 188 -9.62 7.68 -5.02
CA PHE A 188 -8.69 8.31 -4.09
C PHE A 188 -7.23 8.32 -4.58
N ASP A 189 -6.94 7.73 -5.74
CA ASP A 189 -5.58 7.56 -6.30
C ASP A 189 -4.63 6.81 -5.34
N VAL A 190 -5.19 5.94 -4.50
CA VAL A 190 -4.46 5.09 -3.56
C VAL A 190 -4.14 3.75 -4.22
N SER A 191 -2.95 3.20 -4.01
CA SER A 191 -2.57 1.92 -4.62
C SER A 191 -3.52 0.76 -4.25
N PHE A 192 -3.66 -0.22 -5.16
CA PHE A 192 -4.42 -1.45 -4.89
C PHE A 192 -3.95 -2.14 -3.62
N ALA A 193 -2.63 -2.18 -3.42
CA ALA A 193 -1.99 -2.79 -2.26
C ALA A 193 -2.43 -2.13 -0.95
N LEU A 194 -2.35 -0.79 -0.89
CA LEU A 194 -2.73 -0.02 0.29
C LEU A 194 -4.24 -0.11 0.54
N GLY A 195 -5.07 -0.06 -0.50
CA GLY A 195 -6.53 -0.22 -0.40
C GLY A 195 -6.91 -1.57 0.21
N ALA A 196 -6.35 -2.66 -0.31
CA ALA A 196 -6.57 -4.01 0.19
C ALA A 196 -6.07 -4.19 1.63
N PHE A 197 -4.91 -3.66 1.96
CA PHE A 197 -4.34 -3.69 3.31
C PHE A 197 -5.26 -3.00 4.33
N PHE A 198 -5.77 -1.81 4.02
CA PHE A 198 -6.73 -1.12 4.91
C PHE A 198 -8.05 -1.89 5.05
N ALA A 199 -8.53 -2.55 3.99
CA ALA A 199 -9.70 -3.42 4.09
C ALA A 199 -9.46 -4.57 5.10
N GLY A 200 -8.28 -5.18 5.05
CA GLY A 200 -7.85 -6.21 6.00
C GLY A 200 -7.75 -5.69 7.45
N ILE A 201 -7.07 -4.55 7.66
CA ILE A 201 -6.94 -3.91 8.99
C ILE A 201 -8.31 -3.62 9.62
N VAL A 202 -9.24 -3.12 8.81
CA VAL A 202 -10.58 -2.76 9.29
C VAL A 202 -11.35 -4.02 9.71
N LEU A 203 -11.16 -5.12 9.00
CA LEU A 203 -11.79 -6.40 9.31
C LEU A 203 -11.11 -7.11 10.49
N ASN A 204 -9.81 -6.91 10.72
CA ASN A 204 -9.06 -7.52 11.83
C ASN A 204 -9.76 -7.34 13.19
N GLY A 205 -10.40 -6.19 13.43
CA GLY A 205 -11.14 -5.93 14.67
C GLY A 205 -12.47 -6.69 14.80
N SER A 206 -12.84 -7.57 13.88
CA SER A 206 -14.10 -8.32 13.89
C SER A 206 -13.89 -9.80 14.25
N GLU A 207 -14.90 -10.44 14.84
CA GLU A 207 -14.90 -11.88 15.15
C GLU A 207 -14.79 -12.76 13.88
N LEU A 208 -15.10 -12.20 12.71
CA LEU A 208 -15.05 -12.91 11.42
C LEU A 208 -13.69 -12.84 10.74
N SER A 209 -12.71 -12.11 11.32
CA SER A 209 -11.36 -11.94 10.72
C SER A 209 -10.63 -13.26 10.52
N HIS A 210 -10.63 -14.13 11.53
CA HIS A 210 -9.99 -15.45 11.45
C HIS A 210 -10.65 -16.35 10.41
N LYS A 211 -11.99 -16.32 10.31
CA LYS A 211 -12.72 -17.08 9.29
C LYS A 211 -12.41 -16.55 7.89
N ALA A 212 -12.42 -15.23 7.71
CA ALA A 212 -12.07 -14.60 6.44
C ALA A 212 -10.63 -14.93 6.02
N ALA A 213 -9.67 -14.90 6.97
CA ALA A 213 -8.30 -15.29 6.72
C ALA A 213 -8.22 -16.74 6.23
N ASN A 214 -8.77 -17.69 6.97
CA ASN A 214 -8.70 -19.12 6.66
C ASN A 214 -9.39 -19.48 5.34
N ASP A 215 -10.57 -18.92 5.06
CA ASP A 215 -11.32 -19.22 3.85
C ASP A 215 -10.73 -18.57 2.58
N SER A 216 -9.98 -17.46 2.73
CA SER A 216 -9.29 -16.80 1.60
C SER A 216 -7.88 -17.33 1.32
N LEU A 217 -7.24 -18.05 2.27
CA LEU A 217 -5.87 -18.57 2.17
C LEU A 217 -5.59 -19.33 0.86
N PRO A 218 -6.41 -20.33 0.43
CA PRO A 218 -6.10 -21.10 -0.77
C PRO A 218 -6.07 -20.25 -2.04
N LEU A 219 -6.98 -19.27 -2.13
CA LEU A 219 -7.03 -18.34 -3.27
C LEU A 219 -5.86 -17.36 -3.22
N ARG A 220 -5.55 -16.79 -2.04
CA ARG A 220 -4.39 -15.94 -1.84
C ARG A 220 -3.11 -16.63 -2.30
N ASP A 221 -2.90 -17.87 -1.89
CA ASP A 221 -1.68 -18.62 -2.21
C ASP A 221 -1.59 -18.95 -3.69
N ALA A 222 -2.69 -19.37 -4.33
CA ALA A 222 -2.74 -19.63 -5.76
C ALA A 222 -2.43 -18.36 -6.58
N PHE A 223 -3.07 -17.23 -6.26
CA PHE A 223 -2.85 -15.97 -6.96
C PHE A 223 -1.48 -15.34 -6.66
N ALA A 224 -0.91 -15.59 -5.47
CA ALA A 224 0.45 -15.16 -5.18
C ALA A 224 1.49 -15.90 -6.03
N VAL A 225 1.33 -17.22 -6.24
CA VAL A 225 2.18 -17.99 -7.17
C VAL A 225 2.05 -17.43 -8.58
N LEU A 226 0.82 -17.17 -9.06
CA LEU A 226 0.60 -16.56 -10.38
C LEU A 226 1.25 -15.18 -10.50
N PHE A 227 1.22 -14.38 -9.44
CA PHE A 227 1.93 -13.10 -9.41
C PHE A 227 3.42 -13.28 -9.62
N PHE A 228 4.09 -14.14 -8.84
CA PHE A 228 5.54 -14.35 -8.94
C PHE A 228 5.98 -14.99 -10.27
N VAL A 229 5.11 -15.76 -10.92
CA VAL A 229 5.40 -16.32 -12.25
C VAL A 229 5.18 -15.28 -13.36
N SER A 230 4.35 -14.26 -13.14
CA SER A 230 4.02 -13.24 -14.13
C SER A 230 4.93 -12.01 -14.12
N VAL A 231 5.80 -11.89 -13.11
CA VAL A 231 6.79 -10.81 -12.96
C VAL A 231 8.16 -11.32 -13.34
#